data_4289d8f18635d87ed87b6a9d5bd06ec9
#
_entry.id   4289d8f18635d87ed87b6a9d5bd06ec9
#
_cell.length_a   1.000
_cell.length_b   1.000
_cell.length_c   1.000
_cell.angle_alpha   90.00
_cell.angle_beta   90.00
_cell.angle_gamma   90.00
#
_symmetry.space_group_name_H-M   'P 1'
#
loop_
_entity.id
_entity.type
_entity.pdbx_description
1 polymer ?
#
loop_
_entity_poly.entity_id
_entity_poly.type
_entity_poly.pdbx_seq_one_letter_code
_entity_poly.pdbx_strand_id
1 'polypeptide(L)'
;MSDYAVYIDEAGDLGIGRGTRWFVLTAVVVKKTVEPQIRARMTAIKACLNVREIHLRKITEFYKRAFIVRELRDEEFVYMNVLVDT
;
A
#
# COMPACT_ATOMS: atom_id res chain seq x y z
N MET A 1 -19.96 16.14 -3.79
CA MET A 1 -18.65 16.00 -3.11
C MET A 1 -18.41 14.54 -2.77
N SER A 2 -17.20 14.11 -2.95
CA SER A 2 -16.84 12.73 -2.60
C SER A 2 -16.52 12.60 -1.12
N ASP A 3 -17.13 11.61 -0.47
CA ASP A 3 -16.83 11.29 0.93
C ASP A 3 -15.67 10.29 1.06
N TYR A 4 -15.04 9.97 -0.06
CA TYR A 4 -13.97 8.99 -0.14
C TYR A 4 -12.73 9.58 -0.77
N ALA A 5 -11.58 9.15 -0.29
CA ALA A 5 -10.29 9.41 -0.94
C ALA A 5 -9.82 8.13 -1.61
N VAL A 6 -9.23 8.28 -2.79
CA VAL A 6 -8.71 7.15 -3.57
C VAL A 6 -7.22 7.37 -3.79
N TYR A 7 -6.42 6.38 -3.45
CA TYR A 7 -4.97 6.38 -3.66
C TYR A 7 -4.63 5.29 -4.66
N ILE A 8 -3.88 5.63 -5.69
CA ILE A 8 -3.52 4.70 -6.76
C ILE A 8 -2.01 4.62 -6.83
N ASP A 9 -1.51 3.40 -6.90
CA ASP A 9 -0.08 3.14 -7.07
C ASP A 9 0.10 1.99 -8.05
N GLU A 10 1.30 1.90 -8.60
CA GLU A 10 1.62 0.90 -9.61
C GLU A 10 2.89 0.14 -9.25
N ALA A 11 2.98 -1.09 -9.72
CA ALA A 11 4.19 -1.90 -9.60
C ALA A 11 4.41 -2.65 -10.90
N GLY A 12 5.68 -2.80 -11.29
CA GLY A 12 6.06 -3.46 -12.52
C GLY A 12 6.32 -2.48 -13.64
N ASP A 13 6.51 -3.03 -14.84
CA ASP A 13 6.87 -2.26 -16.03
C ASP A 13 6.03 -2.72 -17.21
N LEU A 14 5.48 -1.77 -17.95
CA LEU A 14 4.73 -2.03 -19.17
C LEU A 14 5.62 -2.21 -20.41
N GLY A 15 6.95 -2.12 -20.27
CA GLY A 15 7.86 -2.28 -21.40
C GLY A 15 7.84 -3.68 -21.99
N ILE A 16 7.55 -3.80 -23.26
CA ILE A 16 7.51 -5.09 -23.96
C ILE A 16 8.92 -5.67 -24.02
N GLY A 17 9.08 -6.91 -23.53
CA GLY A 17 10.35 -7.59 -23.48
C GLY A 17 11.35 -7.03 -22.49
N ARG A 18 10.94 -6.07 -21.68
CA ARG A 18 11.75 -5.47 -20.62
C ARG A 18 10.95 -5.43 -19.33
N GLY A 19 11.60 -5.58 -18.21
CA GLY A 19 10.96 -5.46 -16.91
C GLY A 19 10.18 -6.69 -16.51
N THR A 20 9.11 -6.51 -15.77
CA THR A 20 8.37 -7.60 -15.15
C THR A 20 7.28 -8.14 -16.07
N ARG A 21 6.93 -9.42 -15.86
CA ARG A 21 5.82 -10.03 -16.57
C ARG A 21 4.48 -9.37 -16.23
N TRP A 22 4.33 -8.96 -14.98
CA TRP A 22 3.07 -8.41 -14.50
C TRP A 22 3.22 -6.92 -14.22
N PHE A 23 2.24 -6.17 -14.66
CA PHE A 23 2.01 -4.81 -14.23
C PHE A 23 0.80 -4.82 -13.31
N VAL A 24 0.93 -4.24 -12.13
CA VAL A 24 -0.14 -4.22 -11.13
C VAL A 24 -0.50 -2.78 -10.83
N LEU A 25 -1.79 -2.48 -10.94
CA LEU A 25 -2.36 -1.20 -10.53
C LEU A 25 -3.20 -1.44 -9.30
N THR A 26 -2.89 -0.76 -8.20
CA THR A 26 -3.61 -0.92 -6.93
C THR A 26 -4.29 0.38 -6.57
N ALA A 27 -5.58 0.30 -6.26
CA ALA A 27 -6.35 1.42 -5.74
C ALA A 27 -6.78 1.11 -4.31
N VAL A 28 -6.60 2.08 -3.42
CA VAL A 28 -7.07 2.01 -2.04
C VAL A 28 -8.11 3.10 -1.84
N VAL A 29 -9.28 2.73 -1.36
CA VAL A 29 -10.41 3.64 -1.15
C VAL A 29 -10.67 3.76 0.34
N VAL A 30 -10.64 4.98 0.86
CA VAL A 30 -10.76 5.28 2.28
C VAL A 30 -11.82 6.35 2.48
N LYS A 31 -12.68 6.18 3.48
CA LYS A 31 -13.60 7.27 3.89
C LYS A 31 -12.77 8.43 4.43
N LYS A 32 -13.10 9.64 4.02
CA LYS A 32 -12.38 10.84 4.48
C LYS A 32 -12.45 11.03 5.98
N THR A 33 -13.51 10.56 6.61
CA THR A 33 -13.65 10.62 8.07
C THR A 33 -12.71 9.66 8.80
N VAL A 34 -12.29 8.59 8.14
CA VAL A 34 -11.40 7.56 8.70
C VAL A 34 -9.94 7.82 8.33
N GLU A 35 -9.69 8.59 7.28
CA GLU A 35 -8.35 8.84 6.77
C GLU A 35 -7.36 9.33 7.82
N PRO A 36 -7.70 10.31 8.69
CA PRO A 36 -6.75 10.76 9.72
C PRO A 36 -6.28 9.65 10.64
N GLN A 37 -7.17 8.72 10.98
CA GLN A 37 -6.82 7.56 11.82
C GLN A 37 -5.82 6.65 11.11
N ILE A 38 -6.03 6.40 9.82
CA ILE A 38 -5.13 5.56 9.02
C ILE A 38 -3.78 6.23 8.87
N ARG A 39 -3.75 7.55 8.64
CA ARG A 39 -2.49 8.31 8.58
C ARG A 39 -1.72 8.22 9.89
N ALA A 40 -2.41 8.34 11.02
CA ALA A 40 -1.79 8.22 12.33
C ALA A 40 -1.19 6.82 12.53
N ARG A 41 -1.91 5.78 12.09
CA ARG A 41 -1.41 4.40 12.15
C ARG A 41 -0.16 4.22 11.29
N MET A 42 -0.16 4.76 10.08
CA MET A 42 1.00 4.71 9.20
C MET A 42 2.21 5.42 9.81
N THR A 43 2.00 6.57 10.44
CA THR A 43 3.07 7.29 11.12
C THR A 43 3.65 6.47 12.26
N ALA A 44 2.80 5.80 13.05
CA ALA A 44 3.23 4.94 14.15
C ALA A 44 4.04 3.75 13.64
N ILE A 45 3.61 3.13 12.54
CA ILE A 45 4.34 2.00 11.92
C ILE A 45 5.72 2.46 11.47
N LYS A 46 5.81 3.60 10.80
CA LYS A 46 7.09 4.13 10.33
C LYS A 46 8.05 4.41 11.49
N ALA A 47 7.53 4.94 12.59
CA ALA A 47 8.33 5.20 13.78
C ALA A 47 8.83 3.89 14.39
N CYS A 48 7.98 2.87 14.52
CA CYS A 48 8.38 1.57 15.05
C CYS A 48 9.46 0.90 14.22
N LEU A 49 9.40 1.04 12.90
CA LEU A 49 10.36 0.44 11.98
C LEU A 49 11.58 1.35 11.74
N ASN A 50 11.55 2.56 12.28
CA ASN A 50 12.59 3.57 12.07
C ASN A 50 12.85 3.82 10.59
N VAL A 51 11.77 4.00 9.82
CA VAL A 51 11.85 4.29 8.40
C VAL A 51 11.08 5.57 8.08
N ARG A 52 11.55 6.27 7.05
CA ARG A 52 10.92 7.48 6.59
C ARG A 52 9.70 7.16 5.72
N GLU A 53 9.77 6.06 5.00
CA GLU A 53 8.78 5.64 4.04
C GLU A 53 8.72 4.11 4.02
N ILE A 54 7.51 3.55 3.85
CA ILE A 54 7.35 2.11 3.84
C ILE A 54 7.45 1.60 2.40
N HIS A 55 8.54 0.87 2.12
CA HIS A 55 8.74 0.18 0.85
C HIS A 55 8.90 -1.30 1.15
N LEU A 56 7.84 -2.08 0.94
CA LEU A 56 7.86 -3.51 1.26
C LEU A 56 8.98 -4.26 0.55
N ARG A 57 9.32 -3.83 -0.68
CA ARG A 57 10.43 -4.43 -1.43
C ARG A 57 11.76 -4.30 -0.72
N LYS A 58 11.95 -3.23 0.06
CA LYS A 58 13.18 -2.99 0.82
C LYS A 58 13.16 -3.60 2.21
N ILE A 59 12.00 -4.06 2.66
CA ILE A 59 11.84 -4.69 3.97
C ILE A 59 11.89 -6.19 3.75
N THR A 60 13.03 -6.80 4.00
CA THR A 60 13.27 -8.21 3.71
C THR A 60 12.93 -9.13 4.87
N GLU A 61 12.94 -8.62 6.10
CA GLU A 61 12.63 -9.43 7.27
C GLU A 61 11.14 -9.73 7.36
N PHE A 62 10.81 -11.02 7.40
CA PHE A 62 9.43 -11.46 7.42
C PHE A 62 8.65 -10.88 8.60
N TYR A 63 9.27 -10.80 9.79
CA TYR A 63 8.57 -10.31 10.98
C TYR A 63 8.16 -8.83 10.83
N LYS A 64 8.92 -8.03 10.10
CA LYS A 64 8.58 -6.63 9.86
C LYS A 64 7.39 -6.50 8.90
N ARG A 65 7.37 -7.34 7.87
CA ARG A 65 6.23 -7.37 6.93
C ARG A 65 4.97 -7.83 7.63
N ALA A 66 5.07 -8.86 8.46
CA ALA A 66 3.95 -9.37 9.23
C ALA A 66 3.42 -8.31 10.21
N PHE A 67 4.31 -7.54 10.82
CA PHE A 67 3.94 -6.44 11.70
C PHE A 67 3.11 -5.39 10.96
N ILE A 68 3.54 -4.97 9.77
CA ILE A 68 2.82 -3.97 8.98
C ILE A 68 1.42 -4.47 8.64
N VAL A 69 1.30 -5.70 8.16
CA VAL A 69 0.01 -6.27 7.78
C VAL A 69 -0.91 -6.36 8.99
N ARG A 70 -0.39 -6.81 10.12
CA ARG A 70 -1.18 -6.95 11.35
C ARG A 70 -1.69 -5.60 11.85
N GLU A 71 -0.85 -4.56 11.78
CA GLU A 71 -1.24 -3.23 12.25
C GLU A 71 -2.30 -2.57 11.35
N LEU A 72 -2.33 -2.93 10.06
CA LEU A 72 -3.25 -2.33 9.10
C LEU A 72 -4.54 -3.14 8.88
N ARG A 73 -4.56 -4.41 9.26
CA ARG A 73 -5.69 -5.30 8.92
C ARG A 73 -7.02 -4.88 9.51
N ASP A 74 -7.02 -4.17 10.65
CA ASP A 74 -8.24 -3.76 11.32
C ASP A 74 -8.69 -2.35 10.92
N GLU A 75 -7.96 -1.70 10.01
CA GLU A 75 -8.33 -0.37 9.52
C GLU A 75 -9.40 -0.50 8.42
N GLU A 76 -10.29 0.51 8.38
CA GLU A 76 -11.38 0.52 7.41
C GLU A 76 -10.91 1.06 6.06
N PHE A 77 -10.64 0.16 5.14
CA PHE A 77 -10.35 0.54 3.76
C PHE A 77 -10.72 -0.59 2.81
N VAL A 78 -10.93 -0.24 1.55
CA VAL A 78 -11.17 -1.20 0.48
C VAL A 78 -10.03 -1.05 -0.52
N TYR A 79 -9.56 -2.17 -1.04
CA TYR A 79 -8.54 -2.13 -2.07
C TYR A 79 -8.95 -2.97 -3.28
N MET A 80 -8.42 -2.59 -4.43
CA MET A 80 -8.65 -3.29 -5.68
C MET A 80 -7.35 -3.36 -6.47
N ASN A 81 -7.07 -4.51 -7.04
CA ASN A 81 -5.89 -4.70 -7.88
C ASN A 81 -6.32 -5.05 -9.30
N VAL A 82 -5.64 -4.43 -10.26
CA VAL A 82 -5.75 -4.80 -11.67
C VAL A 82 -4.39 -5.33 -12.09
N LEU A 83 -4.37 -6.55 -12.63
CA LEU A 83 -3.14 -7.20 -13.07
C LEU A 83 -3.14 -7.26 -14.59
N VAL A 84 -2.06 -6.82 -15.19
CA VAL A 84 -1.87 -6.86 -16.63
C VAL A 84 -0.67 -7.75 -16.92
N ASP A 85 -0.91 -8.78 -17.76
CA ASP A 85 0.16 -9.65 -18.23
C ASP A 85 0.84 -8.99 -19.41
N THR A 86 2.08 -8.63 -19.24
CA THR A 86 2.89 -8.02 -20.29
C THR A 86 3.74 -9.08 -20.98
#